data_6cc0dd96e49f434f731f51982e38f2a2
#
_entry.id   6cc0dd96e49f434f731f51982e38f2a2
#
_cell.length_a   1.000
_cell.length_b   1.000
_cell.length_c   1.000
_cell.angle_alpha   90.00
_cell.angle_beta   90.00
_cell.angle_gamma   90.00
#
_symmetry.space_group_name_H-M   'P 1'
#
loop_
_entity.id
_entity.type
_entity.pdbx_description
1 polymer ?
#
loop_
_entity_poly.entity_id
_entity_poly.type
_entity_poly.pdbx_seq_one_letter_code
_entity_poly.pdbx_strand_id
1 'polypeptide(L)'
;MIDSFQNIAVTSFPEIIKIDFKSIESKYLKVILINTFLVFVIAFLLVSFADYKGLFEFIENTIWIYLSMFLSFVFILLVKKVGFKKRKYAVREKDISYEKGVLFRSLTSIPFNRIQHIEIDEGPISRVFGLVSLSVFTAGDSSDDLKISGLLKE
;
A
#
# COMPACT_ATOMS: atom_id res chain seq x y z
N MET A 1 -46.93 -1.04 -31.00
CA MET A 1 -46.79 -0.11 -29.87
C MET A 1 -45.38 -0.28 -29.37
N ILE A 2 -44.48 0.61 -29.80
CA ILE A 2 -43.06 0.57 -29.48
C ILE A 2 -42.93 1.40 -28.21
N ASP A 3 -42.78 0.72 -27.09
CA ASP A 3 -42.47 1.39 -25.84
C ASP A 3 -41.08 2.05 -25.99
N SER A 4 -41.11 3.36 -26.04
CA SER A 4 -39.92 4.18 -26.17
C SER A 4 -39.00 3.87 -25.00
N PHE A 5 -37.75 3.54 -25.30
CA PHE A 5 -36.64 3.60 -24.35
C PHE A 5 -36.54 5.04 -23.83
N GLN A 6 -37.34 5.37 -22.85
CA GLN A 6 -37.15 6.64 -22.13
C GLN A 6 -36.07 6.46 -21.10
N ASN A 7 -34.89 7.02 -21.38
CA ASN A 7 -33.89 7.25 -20.36
C ASN A 7 -34.48 8.17 -19.29
N ILE A 8 -34.90 7.58 -18.19
CA ILE A 8 -35.32 8.33 -17.02
C ILE A 8 -34.05 9.05 -16.52
N ALA A 9 -34.07 10.38 -16.52
CA ALA A 9 -33.00 11.18 -15.97
C ALA A 9 -32.81 10.78 -14.50
N VAL A 10 -31.62 10.31 -14.15
CA VAL A 10 -31.26 10.02 -12.77
C VAL A 10 -31.15 11.36 -12.05
N THR A 11 -32.18 11.75 -11.35
CA THR A 11 -32.29 13.04 -10.63
C THR A 11 -31.56 13.06 -9.29
N SER A 12 -31.15 11.89 -8.78
CA SER A 12 -30.29 11.77 -7.62
C SER A 12 -29.31 10.62 -7.84
N PHE A 13 -28.02 10.92 -7.87
CA PHE A 13 -27.06 9.86 -7.67
C PHE A 13 -27.24 9.35 -6.24
N PRO A 14 -27.31 8.03 -6.00
CA PRO A 14 -27.17 7.54 -4.64
C PRO A 14 -25.91 8.19 -4.07
N GLU A 15 -26.10 8.94 -2.98
CA GLU A 15 -24.95 9.52 -2.28
C GLU A 15 -23.89 8.44 -2.23
N ILE A 16 -22.66 8.78 -2.64
CA ILE A 16 -21.47 7.90 -2.46
C ILE A 16 -21.18 7.94 -0.96
N ILE A 17 -21.95 7.32 -0.33
CA ILE A 17 -22.55 7.19 0.95
C ILE A 17 -21.46 6.84 1.92
N LYS A 18 -21.55 7.32 3.03
CA LYS A 18 -21.02 6.92 4.34
C LYS A 18 -20.61 5.45 4.35
N ILE A 19 -19.49 5.16 3.63
CA ILE A 19 -18.83 3.88 3.72
C ILE A 19 -18.10 3.93 5.06
N ASP A 20 -18.47 3.06 5.98
CA ASP A 20 -17.76 2.90 7.24
C ASP A 20 -16.40 2.25 6.96
N PHE A 21 -15.42 3.09 6.70
CA PHE A 21 -14.06 2.65 6.48
C PHE A 21 -13.37 2.27 7.78
N LYS A 22 -12.87 1.06 7.85
CA LYS A 22 -11.97 0.59 8.89
C LYS A 22 -10.54 0.97 8.56
N SER A 23 -9.80 1.48 9.54
CA SER A 23 -8.37 1.74 9.40
C SER A 23 -7.58 0.44 9.42
N ILE A 24 -6.46 0.40 8.71
CA ILE A 24 -5.50 -0.70 8.79
C ILE A 24 -4.95 -0.81 10.22
N GLU A 25 -4.64 -2.02 10.65
CA GLU A 25 -4.12 -2.30 12.00
C GLU A 25 -2.86 -1.50 12.31
N SER A 26 -2.85 -0.84 13.48
CA SER A 26 -1.76 0.07 13.87
C SER A 26 -0.38 -0.62 13.94
N LYS A 27 -0.35 -1.91 14.27
CA LYS A 27 0.87 -2.73 14.29
C LYS A 27 1.55 -2.79 12.92
N TYR A 28 0.78 -2.65 11.83
CA TYR A 28 1.34 -2.67 10.48
C TYR A 28 2.28 -1.50 10.18
N LEU A 29 2.10 -0.35 10.86
CA LEU A 29 3.07 0.74 10.76
C LEU A 29 4.47 0.30 11.20
N LYS A 30 4.57 -0.49 12.29
CA LYS A 30 5.86 -1.03 12.76
C LYS A 30 6.50 -1.94 11.70
N VAL A 31 5.70 -2.78 11.03
CA VAL A 31 6.17 -3.64 9.93
C VAL A 31 6.75 -2.80 8.80
N ILE A 32 6.04 -1.75 8.38
CA ILE A 32 6.51 -0.83 7.33
C ILE A 32 7.84 -0.17 7.72
N LEU A 33 7.94 0.33 8.96
CA LEU A 33 9.15 1.01 9.44
C LEU A 33 10.34 0.05 9.54
N ILE A 34 10.14 -1.16 10.07
CA ILE A 34 11.18 -2.19 10.18
C ILE A 34 11.67 -2.60 8.78
N ASN A 35 10.74 -2.88 7.84
CA ASN A 35 11.13 -3.20 6.47
C ASN A 35 11.93 -2.08 5.82
N THR A 36 11.50 -0.83 6.00
CA THR A 36 12.21 0.32 5.45
C THR A 36 13.61 0.45 6.07
N PHE A 37 13.73 0.29 7.38
CA PHE A 37 15.01 0.31 8.09
C PHE A 37 15.96 -0.79 7.58
N LEU A 38 15.48 -2.03 7.44
CA LEU A 38 16.30 -3.14 6.93
C LEU A 38 16.84 -2.86 5.52
N VAL A 39 16.00 -2.33 4.62
CA VAL A 39 16.41 -1.96 3.26
C VAL A 39 17.53 -0.89 3.32
N PHE A 40 17.35 0.11 4.18
CA PHE A 40 18.39 1.16 4.33
C PHE A 40 19.67 0.67 4.98
N VAL A 41 19.61 -0.28 5.92
CA VAL A 41 20.79 -0.92 6.50
C VAL A 41 21.57 -1.67 5.41
N ILE A 42 20.88 -2.45 4.58
CA ILE A 42 21.53 -3.18 3.48
C ILE A 42 22.16 -2.18 2.49
N ALA A 43 21.43 -1.13 2.10
CA ALA A 43 21.95 -0.10 1.21
C ALA A 43 23.16 0.62 1.81
N PHE A 44 23.13 0.93 3.12
CA PHE A 44 24.26 1.54 3.82
C PHE A 44 25.50 0.65 3.81
N LEU A 45 25.33 -0.65 4.09
CA LEU A 45 26.43 -1.61 4.05
C LEU A 45 27.03 -1.74 2.64
N LEU A 46 26.20 -1.75 1.61
CA LEU A 46 26.67 -1.80 0.21
C LEU A 46 27.46 -0.54 -0.16
N VAL A 47 26.96 0.64 0.19
CA VAL A 47 27.64 1.92 -0.06
C VAL A 47 28.96 1.98 0.71
N SER A 48 28.97 1.59 1.98
CA SER A 48 30.20 1.55 2.79
C SER A 48 31.22 0.57 2.25
N PHE A 49 30.78 -0.58 1.76
CA PHE A 49 31.67 -1.55 1.12
C PHE A 49 32.25 -1.01 -0.20
N ALA A 50 31.44 -0.31 -1.00
CA ALA A 50 31.90 0.32 -2.23
C ALA A 50 32.92 1.44 -1.95
N ASP A 51 32.68 2.23 -0.91
CA ASP A 51 33.61 3.27 -0.45
C ASP A 51 34.96 2.67 0.01
N TYR A 52 34.89 1.60 0.80
CA TYR A 52 36.09 0.84 1.22
C TYR A 52 36.90 0.28 0.03
N LYS A 53 36.24 -0.08 -1.07
CA LYS A 53 36.90 -0.55 -2.30
C LYS A 53 37.43 0.58 -3.19
N GLY A 54 37.29 1.83 -2.77
CA GLY A 54 37.76 2.98 -3.53
C GLY A 54 36.91 3.35 -4.74
N LEU A 55 35.69 2.81 -4.84
CA LEU A 55 34.83 3.14 -5.97
C LEU A 55 34.40 4.61 -6.01
N PHE A 56 34.55 5.33 -4.91
CA PHE A 56 34.23 6.76 -4.77
C PHE A 56 35.44 7.68 -4.67
N GLU A 57 36.63 7.21 -5.00
CA GLU A 57 37.88 8.02 -4.95
C GLU A 57 37.82 9.27 -5.82
N PHE A 58 36.98 9.30 -6.86
CA PHE A 58 36.75 10.45 -7.70
C PHE A 58 35.88 11.53 -7.05
N ILE A 59 35.27 11.24 -5.87
CA ILE A 59 34.49 12.20 -5.11
C ILE A 59 35.30 12.76 -3.99
N GLU A 60 35.62 14.08 -4.06
CA GLU A 60 36.46 14.76 -3.06
C GLU A 60 35.96 14.61 -1.62
N ASN A 61 34.65 14.42 -1.43
CA ASN A 61 34.07 14.30 -0.10
C ASN A 61 32.87 13.35 -0.10
N THR A 62 33.11 12.09 0.27
CA THR A 62 32.11 11.02 0.34
C THR A 62 31.02 11.25 1.41
N ILE A 63 31.23 12.19 2.34
CA ILE A 63 30.25 12.53 3.39
C ILE A 63 28.90 12.97 2.81
N TRP A 64 28.91 13.59 1.62
CA TRP A 64 27.68 14.01 0.96
C TRP A 64 26.80 12.85 0.53
N ILE A 65 27.40 11.68 0.20
CA ILE A 65 26.69 10.46 -0.12
C ILE A 65 25.93 9.98 1.12
N TYR A 66 26.63 9.89 2.26
CA TYR A 66 26.01 9.45 3.52
C TYR A 66 24.96 10.42 4.02
N LEU A 67 25.19 11.72 3.88
CA LEU A 67 24.22 12.76 4.25
C LEU A 67 22.96 12.68 3.39
N SER A 68 23.10 12.54 2.07
CA SER A 68 21.95 12.40 1.17
C SER A 68 21.16 11.12 1.46
N MET A 69 21.86 10.03 1.77
CA MET A 69 21.25 8.77 2.16
C MET A 69 20.47 8.90 3.48
N PHE A 70 21.02 9.59 4.47
CA PHE A 70 20.32 9.86 5.73
C PHE A 70 19.07 10.73 5.52
N LEU A 71 19.18 11.81 4.75
CA LEU A 71 18.04 12.68 4.44
C LEU A 71 16.95 11.94 3.68
N SER A 72 17.32 11.10 2.69
CA SER A 72 16.36 10.28 1.96
C SER A 72 15.65 9.26 2.86
N PHE A 73 16.38 8.66 3.80
CA PHE A 73 15.81 7.75 4.80
C PHE A 73 14.74 8.44 5.65
N VAL A 74 15.07 9.58 6.24
CA VAL A 74 14.15 10.38 7.06
C VAL A 74 12.92 10.77 6.24
N PHE A 75 13.11 11.27 5.03
CA PHE A 75 12.03 11.65 4.13
C PHE A 75 11.09 10.48 3.82
N ILE A 76 11.64 9.30 3.48
CA ILE A 76 10.84 8.11 3.18
C ILE A 76 10.05 7.64 4.42
N LEU A 77 10.64 7.70 5.62
CA LEU A 77 9.93 7.36 6.86
C LEU A 77 8.73 8.29 7.09
N LEU A 78 8.88 9.59 6.85
CA LEU A 78 7.79 10.57 6.99
C LEU A 78 6.67 10.28 5.99
N VAL A 79 7.00 10.07 4.72
CA VAL A 79 6.03 9.74 3.66
C VAL A 79 5.29 8.44 3.98
N LYS A 80 6.00 7.39 4.43
CA LYS A 80 5.39 6.11 4.82
C LYS A 80 4.44 6.27 6.01
N LYS A 81 4.81 7.05 7.02
CA LYS A 81 3.98 7.34 8.19
C LYS A 81 2.68 8.08 7.82
N VAL A 82 2.79 9.10 6.96
CA VAL A 82 1.62 9.83 6.46
C VAL A 82 0.75 8.94 5.59
N GLY A 83 1.37 8.16 4.69
CA GLY A 83 0.68 7.23 3.80
C GLY A 83 -0.06 6.13 4.54
N PHE A 84 0.48 5.64 5.65
CA PHE A 84 -0.18 4.65 6.48
C PHE A 84 -1.54 5.15 7.01
N LYS A 85 -1.59 6.38 7.53
CA LYS A 85 -2.82 6.98 8.07
C LYS A 85 -3.94 7.14 7.04
N LYS A 86 -3.60 7.14 5.75
CA LYS A 86 -4.54 7.31 4.63
C LYS A 86 -5.05 5.98 4.06
N ARG A 87 -4.59 4.84 4.60
CA ARG A 87 -5.04 3.52 4.17
C ARG A 87 -6.24 3.09 4.98
N LYS A 88 -7.33 2.79 4.27
CA LYS A 88 -8.59 2.34 4.87
C LYS A 88 -9.23 1.30 3.98
N TYR A 89 -9.99 0.40 4.56
CA TYR A 89 -10.76 -0.60 3.83
C TYR A 89 -12.19 -0.68 4.36
N ALA A 90 -13.07 -1.14 3.52
CA ALA A 90 -14.45 -1.43 3.90
C ALA A 90 -14.90 -2.73 3.24
N VAL A 91 -15.56 -3.57 4.00
CA VAL A 91 -16.21 -4.79 3.53
C VAL A 91 -17.70 -4.57 3.69
N ARG A 92 -18.45 -4.66 2.59
CA ARG A 92 -19.90 -4.52 2.55
C ARG A 92 -20.53 -5.83 2.09
N GLU A 93 -21.84 -5.90 2.07
CA GLU A 93 -22.56 -7.14 1.66
C GLU A 93 -22.24 -7.61 0.23
N LYS A 94 -21.90 -6.69 -0.68
CA LYS A 94 -21.74 -6.99 -2.12
C LYS A 94 -20.37 -6.68 -2.66
N ASP A 95 -19.51 -5.97 -1.92
CA ASP A 95 -18.20 -5.53 -2.39
C ASP A 95 -17.16 -5.37 -1.27
N ILE A 96 -15.91 -5.32 -1.69
CA ILE A 96 -14.77 -4.91 -0.87
C ILE A 96 -14.17 -3.65 -1.49
N SER A 97 -13.93 -2.64 -0.66
CA SER A 97 -13.36 -1.35 -1.07
C SER A 97 -12.10 -1.06 -0.30
N TYR A 98 -11.10 -0.52 -0.98
CA TYR A 98 -9.83 -0.11 -0.37
C TYR A 98 -9.43 1.28 -0.84
N GLU A 99 -9.12 2.12 0.12
CA GLU A 99 -8.66 3.48 -0.09
C GLU A 99 -7.19 3.59 0.31
N LYS A 100 -6.38 4.17 -0.57
CA LYS A 100 -4.96 4.46 -0.34
C LYS A 100 -4.52 5.74 -1.04
N GLY A 101 -3.42 6.31 -0.59
CA GLY A 101 -2.74 7.41 -1.27
C GLY A 101 -2.44 8.59 -0.36
N VAL A 102 -1.33 9.27 -0.62
CA VAL A 102 -0.88 10.48 0.09
C VAL A 102 -1.17 11.70 -0.75
N LEU A 103 -0.60 11.76 -1.95
CA LEU A 103 -0.77 12.84 -2.93
C LEU A 103 -1.98 12.58 -3.83
N PHE A 104 -2.08 11.37 -4.35
CA PHE A 104 -3.21 10.91 -5.17
C PHE A 104 -4.00 9.90 -4.36
N ARG A 105 -5.26 10.21 -4.15
CA ARG A 105 -6.20 9.32 -3.47
C ARG A 105 -6.76 8.33 -4.49
N SER A 106 -6.59 7.05 -4.25
CA SER A 106 -7.17 5.97 -5.04
C SER A 106 -8.15 5.20 -4.17
N LEU A 107 -9.36 5.04 -4.68
CA LEU A 107 -10.40 4.18 -4.12
C LEU A 107 -10.70 3.08 -5.14
N THR A 108 -10.42 1.84 -4.77
CA THR A 108 -10.73 0.67 -5.58
C THR A 108 -11.84 -0.10 -4.88
N SER A 109 -12.90 -0.45 -5.62
CA SER A 109 -14.01 -1.26 -5.13
C SER A 109 -14.23 -2.44 -6.05
N ILE A 110 -14.27 -3.66 -5.50
CA ILE A 110 -14.44 -4.89 -6.23
C ILE A 110 -15.70 -5.60 -5.74
N PRO A 111 -16.71 -5.78 -6.60
CA PRO A 111 -17.88 -6.59 -6.29
C PRO A 111 -17.50 -8.07 -6.10
N PHE A 112 -18.07 -8.74 -5.11
CA PHE A 112 -17.77 -10.14 -4.81
C PHE A 112 -18.04 -11.09 -5.97
N ASN A 113 -19.02 -10.81 -6.82
CA ASN A 113 -19.33 -11.62 -8.01
C ASN A 113 -18.28 -11.55 -9.12
N ARG A 114 -17.31 -10.63 -9.03
CA ARG A 114 -16.17 -10.55 -9.96
C ARG A 114 -14.92 -11.22 -9.44
N ILE A 115 -14.87 -11.58 -8.16
CA ILE A 115 -13.71 -12.21 -7.55
C ILE A 115 -13.59 -13.64 -8.06
N GLN A 116 -12.42 -13.98 -8.62
CA GLN A 116 -12.08 -15.34 -9.04
C GLN A 116 -11.42 -16.12 -7.91
N HIS A 117 -10.42 -15.54 -7.30
CA HIS A 117 -9.75 -16.13 -6.15
C HIS A 117 -9.15 -15.04 -5.26
N ILE A 118 -8.82 -15.44 -4.06
CA ILE A 118 -8.15 -14.60 -3.07
C ILE A 118 -6.89 -15.31 -2.60
N GLU A 119 -5.85 -14.53 -2.31
CA GLU A 119 -4.62 -15.03 -1.70
C GLU A 119 -4.37 -14.32 -0.38
N ILE A 120 -3.90 -15.06 0.60
CA ILE A 120 -3.52 -14.52 1.90
C ILE A 120 -2.03 -14.75 2.09
N ASP A 121 -1.28 -13.65 2.11
CA ASP A 121 0.17 -13.66 2.25
C ASP A 121 0.59 -13.25 3.65
N GLU A 122 1.58 -13.96 4.21
CA GLU A 122 2.24 -13.59 5.44
C GLU A 122 3.72 -13.31 5.17
N GLY A 123 4.12 -12.06 5.14
CA GLY A 123 5.54 -11.71 5.11
C GLY A 123 6.24 -12.05 6.43
N PRO A 124 7.58 -12.23 6.44
CA PRO A 124 8.31 -12.68 7.63
C PRO A 124 8.12 -11.74 8.84
N ILE A 125 8.19 -10.44 8.64
CA ILE A 125 7.97 -9.46 9.72
C ILE A 125 6.48 -9.38 10.07
N SER A 126 5.58 -9.40 9.09
CA SER A 126 4.12 -9.37 9.32
C SER A 126 3.68 -10.54 10.20
N ARG A 127 4.26 -11.72 9.98
CA ARG A 127 3.99 -12.94 10.75
C ARG A 127 4.29 -12.76 12.25
N VAL A 128 5.40 -12.08 12.59
CA VAL A 128 5.77 -11.81 13.99
C VAL A 128 4.72 -10.93 14.69
N PHE A 129 4.05 -10.05 13.94
CA PHE A 129 2.99 -9.19 14.45
C PHE A 129 1.57 -9.75 14.29
N GLY A 130 1.43 -11.00 13.79
CA GLY A 130 0.13 -11.63 13.53
C GLY A 130 -0.67 -10.91 12.44
N LEU A 131 0.02 -10.40 11.41
CA LEU A 131 -0.59 -9.62 10.33
C LEU A 131 -0.49 -10.36 9.00
N VAL A 132 -1.54 -10.22 8.20
CA VAL A 132 -1.65 -10.79 6.86
C VAL A 132 -1.93 -9.70 5.81
N SER A 133 -1.68 -10.05 4.56
CA SER A 133 -2.09 -9.27 3.39
C SER A 133 -3.10 -10.09 2.59
N LEU A 134 -4.19 -9.47 2.19
CA LEU A 134 -5.22 -10.03 1.32
C LEU A 134 -5.02 -9.48 -0.09
N SER A 135 -4.78 -10.37 -1.05
CA SER A 135 -4.78 -10.07 -2.49
C SER A 135 -6.05 -10.63 -3.11
N VAL A 136 -6.74 -9.82 -3.89
CA VAL A 136 -7.99 -10.16 -4.58
C VAL A 136 -7.76 -10.09 -6.07
N PHE A 137 -8.15 -11.14 -6.78
CA PHE A 137 -7.99 -11.28 -8.24
C PHE A 137 -9.35 -11.37 -8.91
N THR A 138 -9.51 -10.62 -10.02
CA THR A 138 -10.73 -10.64 -10.84
C THR A 138 -10.48 -11.20 -12.23
N ALA A 139 -11.55 -11.46 -12.99
CA ALA A 139 -11.45 -11.98 -14.34
C ALA A 139 -10.88 -10.93 -15.30
N GLY A 140 -9.73 -11.19 -15.91
CA GLY A 140 -9.19 -10.39 -17.01
C GLY A 140 -7.79 -9.83 -16.81
N ASP A 141 -7.22 -9.85 -15.61
CA ASP A 141 -5.83 -9.43 -15.39
C ASP A 141 -5.03 -10.51 -14.64
N SER A 142 -3.72 -10.56 -14.89
CA SER A 142 -2.78 -11.48 -14.22
C SER A 142 -2.19 -10.89 -12.94
N SER A 143 -2.49 -9.64 -12.63
CA SER A 143 -2.05 -8.95 -11.41
C SER A 143 -3.17 -8.88 -10.36
N ASP A 144 -2.80 -8.73 -9.09
CA ASP A 144 -3.75 -8.47 -8.02
C ASP A 144 -4.47 -7.14 -8.25
N ASP A 145 -5.79 -7.18 -8.47
CA ASP A 145 -6.61 -5.98 -8.66
C ASP A 145 -6.74 -5.16 -7.38
N LEU A 146 -6.64 -5.84 -6.22
CA LEU A 146 -6.73 -5.21 -4.92
C LEU A 146 -5.83 -5.92 -3.91
N LYS A 147 -4.88 -5.21 -3.32
CA LYS A 147 -4.05 -5.71 -2.23
C LYS A 147 -4.20 -4.88 -0.97
N ILE A 148 -4.74 -5.50 0.09
CA ILE A 148 -4.93 -4.90 1.41
C ILE A 148 -3.94 -5.56 2.37
N SER A 149 -2.95 -4.81 2.84
CA SER A 149 -1.95 -5.32 3.77
C SER A 149 -2.16 -4.77 5.18
N GLY A 150 -1.83 -5.58 6.19
CA GLY A 150 -1.92 -5.21 7.59
C GLY A 150 -3.27 -5.51 8.20
N LEU A 151 -3.93 -6.58 7.77
CA LEU A 151 -5.09 -7.17 8.41
C LEU A 151 -4.64 -8.09 9.56
N LEU A 152 -5.45 -8.22 10.59
CA LEU A 152 -5.21 -9.21 11.65
C LEU A 152 -5.45 -10.62 11.11
N LYS A 153 -4.60 -11.55 11.54
CA LYS A 153 -4.83 -12.97 11.37
C LYS A 153 -5.74 -13.43 12.51
N GLU A 154 -6.99 -13.70 12.18
CA GLU A 154 -7.92 -14.38 13.11
C GLU A 154 -7.71 -15.89 13.12
#